data_9564351e236669bfeda1e05a0da782a2
#
_entry.id   9564351e236669bfeda1e05a0da782a2
#
_cell.length_a   1.000
_cell.length_b   1.000
_cell.length_c   1.000
_cell.angle_alpha   90.00
_cell.angle_beta   90.00
_cell.angle_gamma   90.00
#
_symmetry.space_group_name_H-M   'P 1'
#
loop_
_entity.id
_entity.type
_entity.pdbx_description
1 polymer ?
#
loop_
_entity_poly.entity_id
_entity_poly.type
_entity_poly.pdbx_seq_one_letter_code
_entity_poly.pdbx_strand_id
1 'polypeptide(L)'
;MSSNSIALRLSGMFTLVALLVFLLIGWALYQQVDKGLGLLPEAELDARYSVLESTVGRYGTPEHWVKINNKLKLLGEEDKRISFWIISGDPHYEYGNLTPQIRAFAEGPLGMRDLKLPDQPYPLKVLVSQFPAKDQRPPLRFMIGIDTETFFQTQHHLLIALISLAIIGVLLASALGYWVARIGLKPLIKLSQEAQRLAPPLLSGRLQLSPLPPELNQFVNSFNSTLERVEQAYSRLESFNADVAHELRSPLTNLIGQTQVALTRGRSAEHYFEVLQSNLEELERLRSIINDMLFLASADQGSKATKLTSTSLADEVATTLEYLDFILEDAQVRVQVSGDAQVRIEIAHLRRALINLLSNAVQHTEPGQVIQVRIEVEAHQVSIGVANPGSPIASEHLSRLFERFYRVDASRSNSGNNHGLGLAIVKAIALMHGGDVFVRSDQGVNTFGIHLPV
;
A
#
# COMPACT_ATOMS: atom_id res chain seq x y z
N MET A 1 23.37 1.91 10.74
CA MET A 1 22.04 1.27 10.61
C MET A 1 21.00 2.33 10.93
N SER A 2 20.17 2.74 9.98
CA SER A 2 19.21 3.83 10.20
C SER A 2 18.17 3.41 11.25
N SER A 3 17.94 4.26 12.25
CA SER A 3 16.95 4.06 13.33
C SER A 3 15.50 3.92 12.82
N ASN A 4 15.26 4.01 11.52
CA ASN A 4 13.96 3.94 10.86
C ASN A 4 13.66 2.58 10.18
N SER A 5 14.42 1.53 10.46
CA SER A 5 14.16 0.20 9.88
C SER A 5 12.84 -0.38 10.42
N ILE A 6 11.94 -0.79 9.51
CA ILE A 6 10.67 -1.46 9.84
C ILE A 6 10.91 -2.70 10.71
N ALA A 7 11.97 -3.47 10.42
CA ALA A 7 12.35 -4.64 11.21
C ALA A 7 12.69 -4.28 12.66
N LEU A 8 13.38 -3.16 12.90
CA LEU A 8 13.69 -2.67 14.24
C LEU A 8 12.43 -2.21 14.99
N ARG A 9 11.51 -1.53 14.31
CA ARG A 9 10.23 -1.11 14.92
C ARG A 9 9.37 -2.29 15.29
N LEU A 10 9.24 -3.28 14.41
CA LEU A 10 8.51 -4.53 14.69
C LEU A 10 9.16 -5.29 15.85
N SER A 11 10.47 -5.46 15.85
CA SER A 11 11.21 -6.09 16.96
C SER A 11 10.98 -5.35 18.27
N GLY A 12 11.00 -4.01 18.27
CA GLY A 12 10.70 -3.18 19.44
C GLY A 12 9.27 -3.39 19.98
N MET A 13 8.28 -3.51 19.07
CA MET A 13 6.90 -3.81 19.48
C MET A 13 6.79 -5.22 20.10
N PHE A 14 7.42 -6.23 19.50
CA PHE A 14 7.47 -7.59 20.09
C PHE A 14 8.14 -7.61 21.46
N THR A 15 9.25 -6.87 21.60
CA THR A 15 9.95 -6.72 22.88
C THR A 15 9.07 -6.08 23.95
N LEU A 16 8.34 -5.01 23.60
CA LEU A 16 7.42 -4.33 24.51
C LEU A 16 6.28 -5.25 24.97
N VAL A 17 5.66 -5.95 24.01
CA VAL A 17 4.58 -6.91 24.31
C VAL A 17 5.09 -8.04 25.20
N ALA A 18 6.26 -8.61 24.87
CA ALA A 18 6.87 -9.67 25.68
C ALA A 18 7.16 -9.16 27.11
N LEU A 19 7.72 -7.96 27.25
CA LEU A 19 7.98 -7.36 28.55
C LEU A 19 6.70 -7.23 29.39
N LEU A 20 5.63 -6.69 28.81
CA LEU A 20 4.34 -6.54 29.50
C LEU A 20 3.76 -7.90 29.93
N VAL A 21 3.82 -8.90 29.06
CA VAL A 21 3.32 -10.25 29.34
C VAL A 21 4.13 -10.90 30.47
N PHE A 22 5.47 -10.86 30.43
CA PHE A 22 6.31 -11.43 31.48
C PHE A 22 6.16 -10.69 32.81
N LEU A 23 6.01 -9.35 32.80
CA LEU A 23 5.73 -8.58 34.01
C LEU A 23 4.38 -8.96 34.62
N LEU A 24 3.35 -9.11 33.81
CA LEU A 24 2.02 -9.46 34.29
C LEU A 24 1.97 -10.89 34.87
N ILE A 25 2.56 -11.85 34.13
CA ILE A 25 2.65 -13.25 34.58
C ILE A 25 3.51 -13.34 35.84
N GLY A 26 4.69 -12.68 35.83
CA GLY A 26 5.58 -12.66 36.98
C GLY A 26 4.94 -12.06 38.23
N TRP A 27 4.22 -10.94 38.08
CA TRP A 27 3.46 -10.33 39.15
C TRP A 27 2.36 -11.26 39.70
N ALA A 28 1.59 -11.89 38.81
CA ALA A 28 0.52 -12.80 39.21
C ALA A 28 1.05 -14.03 39.94
N LEU A 29 2.13 -14.62 39.45
CA LEU A 29 2.79 -15.76 40.09
C LEU A 29 3.38 -15.38 41.45
N TYR A 30 4.07 -14.23 41.51
CA TYR A 30 4.59 -13.71 42.78
C TYR A 30 3.48 -13.54 43.82
N GLN A 31 2.37 -12.89 43.47
CA GLN A 31 1.21 -12.71 44.32
C GLN A 31 0.59 -14.04 44.84
N GLN A 32 0.51 -15.03 43.93
CA GLN A 32 -0.04 -16.34 44.27
C GLN A 32 0.85 -17.09 45.27
N VAL A 33 2.17 -17.04 45.06
CA VAL A 33 3.16 -17.71 45.92
C VAL A 33 3.32 -16.97 47.22
N ASP A 34 3.34 -15.64 47.23
CA ASP A 34 3.41 -14.81 48.46
C ASP A 34 2.24 -15.14 49.40
N LYS A 35 1.01 -15.18 48.88
CA LYS A 35 -0.18 -15.59 49.66
C LYS A 35 -0.08 -17.03 50.14
N GLY A 36 0.38 -17.95 49.32
CA GLY A 36 0.52 -19.36 49.68
C GLY A 36 1.59 -19.61 50.73
N LEU A 37 2.77 -19.03 50.57
CA LEU A 37 3.88 -19.15 51.53
C LEU A 37 3.58 -18.43 52.84
N GLY A 38 2.90 -17.28 52.80
CA GLY A 38 2.55 -16.54 54.01
C GLY A 38 1.61 -17.27 54.97
N LEU A 39 0.76 -18.17 54.45
CA LEU A 39 -0.17 -18.99 55.25
C LEU A 39 0.47 -20.27 55.84
N LEU A 40 1.59 -20.75 55.28
CA LEU A 40 2.21 -21.99 55.71
C LEU A 40 2.70 -21.93 57.19
N PRO A 41 3.44 -20.91 57.63
CA PRO A 41 3.86 -20.82 59.04
C PRO A 41 2.68 -20.81 60.04
N GLU A 42 1.59 -20.16 59.67
CA GLU A 42 0.39 -20.11 60.51
C GLU A 42 -0.28 -21.47 60.62
N ALA A 43 -0.48 -22.18 59.50
CA ALA A 43 -1.06 -23.50 59.51
C ALA A 43 -0.15 -24.53 60.22
N GLU A 44 1.16 -24.42 60.11
CA GLU A 44 2.10 -25.27 60.82
C GLU A 44 2.06 -25.04 62.35
N LEU A 45 2.02 -23.77 62.78
CA LEU A 45 1.88 -23.40 64.19
C LEU A 45 0.58 -23.92 64.79
N ASP A 46 -0.55 -23.71 64.08
CA ASP A 46 -1.87 -24.18 64.55
C ASP A 46 -1.90 -25.71 64.68
N ALA A 47 -1.37 -26.45 63.72
CA ALA A 47 -1.29 -27.90 63.78
C ALA A 47 -0.46 -28.39 64.96
N ARG A 48 0.74 -27.79 65.18
CA ARG A 48 1.61 -28.16 66.31
C ARG A 48 1.03 -27.72 67.65
N TYR A 49 0.41 -26.55 67.71
CA TYR A 49 -0.29 -26.09 68.92
C TYR A 49 -1.40 -27.04 69.33
N SER A 50 -2.26 -27.47 68.42
CA SER A 50 -3.39 -28.39 68.72
C SER A 50 -2.94 -29.70 69.35
N VAL A 51 -1.78 -30.23 68.96
CA VAL A 51 -1.19 -31.43 69.58
C VAL A 51 -0.67 -31.18 70.98
N LEU A 52 -0.06 -29.99 71.20
CA LEU A 52 0.54 -29.67 72.50
C LEU A 52 -0.49 -29.09 73.51
N GLU A 53 -1.55 -28.43 73.04
CA GLU A 53 -2.61 -27.89 73.86
C GLU A 53 -3.20 -28.92 74.81
N SER A 54 -3.54 -30.09 74.29
CA SER A 54 -4.06 -31.21 75.08
C SER A 54 -3.08 -31.71 76.15
N THR A 55 -1.76 -31.64 75.86
CA THR A 55 -0.71 -32.09 76.77
C THR A 55 -0.44 -31.05 77.89
N VAL A 56 -0.23 -29.79 77.50
CA VAL A 56 0.05 -28.66 78.42
C VAL A 56 -1.14 -28.36 79.28
N GLY A 57 -2.38 -28.44 78.77
CA GLY A 57 -3.63 -28.16 79.46
C GLY A 57 -4.05 -29.27 80.43
N ARG A 58 -3.59 -30.53 80.23
CA ARG A 58 -4.07 -31.67 81.04
C ARG A 58 -3.41 -31.79 82.40
N TYR A 59 -2.14 -31.48 82.55
CA TYR A 59 -1.35 -31.74 83.73
C TYR A 59 -1.01 -30.46 84.50
N GLY A 60 -1.15 -30.48 85.84
CA GLY A 60 -0.89 -29.36 86.74
C GLY A 60 0.06 -29.68 87.92
N THR A 61 0.61 -30.91 87.97
CA THR A 61 1.53 -31.32 89.08
C THR A 61 2.99 -31.17 88.64
N PRO A 62 3.94 -30.80 89.54
CA PRO A 62 5.36 -30.65 89.22
C PRO A 62 6.03 -31.89 88.57
N GLU A 63 5.64 -33.08 89.07
CA GLU A 63 6.21 -34.37 88.51
C GLU A 63 5.88 -34.59 86.99
N HIS A 64 4.64 -34.26 86.64
CA HIS A 64 4.25 -34.37 85.21
C HIS A 64 4.82 -33.21 84.39
N TRP A 65 5.14 -32.09 84.97
CA TRP A 65 5.73 -30.95 84.29
C TRP A 65 7.13 -31.22 83.81
N VAL A 66 7.94 -32.00 84.56
CA VAL A 66 9.26 -32.47 84.05
C VAL A 66 9.12 -33.25 82.75
N LYS A 67 8.05 -34.05 82.61
CA LYS A 67 7.84 -34.83 81.34
C LYS A 67 7.42 -33.87 80.20
N ILE A 68 6.65 -32.83 80.49
CA ILE A 68 6.31 -31.81 79.44
C ILE A 68 7.55 -31.09 78.99
N ASN A 69 8.41 -30.62 79.90
CA ASN A 69 9.65 -29.94 79.58
C ASN A 69 10.57 -30.84 78.76
N ASN A 70 10.69 -32.11 79.09
CA ASN A 70 11.48 -33.08 78.29
C ASN A 70 10.89 -33.25 76.89
N LYS A 71 9.55 -33.34 76.78
CA LYS A 71 8.89 -33.44 75.47
C LYS A 71 9.10 -32.20 74.63
N LEU A 72 8.97 -31.00 75.20
CA LEU A 72 9.21 -29.72 74.47
C LEU A 72 10.69 -29.60 74.05
N LYS A 73 11.63 -30.07 74.89
CA LYS A 73 13.04 -30.12 74.57
C LYS A 73 13.31 -31.04 73.37
N LEU A 74 12.78 -32.27 73.39
CA LEU A 74 12.91 -33.21 72.28
C LEU A 74 12.33 -32.65 70.96
N LEU A 75 11.15 -32.05 70.99
CA LEU A 75 10.51 -31.43 69.83
C LEU A 75 11.32 -30.24 69.28
N GLY A 76 11.93 -29.43 70.13
CA GLY A 76 12.80 -28.31 69.73
C GLY A 76 14.17 -28.78 69.21
N GLU A 77 14.67 -29.95 69.69
CA GLU A 77 15.89 -30.57 69.12
C GLU A 77 15.63 -31.26 67.79
N GLU A 78 14.44 -31.86 67.60
CA GLU A 78 14.00 -32.49 66.35
C GLU A 78 13.81 -31.47 65.20
N ASP A 79 13.19 -30.33 65.51
CA ASP A 79 12.98 -29.23 64.56
C ASP A 79 13.50 -27.91 65.11
N LYS A 80 14.73 -27.55 64.79
CA LYS A 80 15.40 -26.34 65.25
C LYS A 80 14.73 -25.05 64.82
N ARG A 81 13.79 -25.09 63.86
CA ARG A 81 13.01 -23.90 63.42
C ARG A 81 11.96 -23.54 64.42
N ILE A 82 11.62 -24.44 65.40
CA ILE A 82 10.57 -24.24 66.34
C ILE A 82 11.13 -23.95 67.72
N SER A 83 10.60 -22.93 68.34
CA SER A 83 10.96 -22.52 69.67
C SER A 83 9.74 -22.56 70.55
N PHE A 84 9.89 -23.01 71.79
CA PHE A 84 8.85 -23.10 72.79
C PHE A 84 9.22 -22.24 73.99
N TRP A 85 8.24 -21.48 74.48
CA TRP A 85 8.38 -20.72 75.73
C TRP A 85 7.14 -20.88 76.58
N ILE A 86 7.36 -21.03 77.84
CA ILE A 86 6.29 -21.08 78.88
C ILE A 86 6.66 -20.06 79.91
N ILE A 87 5.74 -19.13 80.20
CA ILE A 87 5.90 -18.06 81.20
C ILE A 87 4.82 -18.28 82.24
N SER A 88 5.26 -18.36 83.50
CA SER A 88 4.41 -18.57 84.65
C SER A 88 4.80 -17.65 85.78
N GLY A 89 3.93 -17.53 86.82
CA GLY A 89 4.28 -16.89 88.09
C GLY A 89 5.14 -17.74 89.01
N ASP A 90 5.39 -19.04 88.71
CA ASP A 90 6.27 -19.95 89.38
C ASP A 90 7.33 -20.49 88.48
N PRO A 91 8.63 -20.30 88.80
CA PRO A 91 9.76 -20.76 87.93
C PRO A 91 9.75 -22.27 87.67
N HIS A 92 9.16 -23.13 88.53
CA HIS A 92 9.07 -24.56 88.23
C HIS A 92 8.27 -24.94 86.99
N TYR A 93 7.39 -24.03 86.54
CA TYR A 93 6.52 -24.21 85.38
C TYR A 93 6.99 -23.39 84.18
N GLU A 94 8.14 -22.74 84.25
CA GLU A 94 8.73 -21.99 83.12
C GLU A 94 9.56 -22.90 82.23
N TYR A 95 9.59 -22.57 80.88
CA TYR A 95 10.37 -23.27 79.87
C TYR A 95 10.88 -22.32 78.83
N GLY A 96 12.08 -22.63 78.32
CA GLY A 96 12.72 -21.89 77.25
C GLY A 96 13.62 -20.75 77.70
N ASN A 97 14.30 -20.11 76.77
CA ASN A 97 15.16 -18.96 77.05
C ASN A 97 14.30 -17.69 77.16
N LEU A 98 13.92 -17.32 78.36
CA LEU A 98 13.00 -16.22 78.67
C LEU A 98 13.76 -14.90 78.82
N THR A 99 14.15 -14.33 77.68
CA THR A 99 14.72 -12.95 77.63
C THR A 99 13.68 -11.91 78.03
N PRO A 100 14.09 -10.72 78.47
CA PRO A 100 13.16 -9.62 78.78
C PRO A 100 12.20 -9.28 77.63
N GLN A 101 12.70 -9.41 76.41
CA GLN A 101 11.88 -9.15 75.20
C GLN A 101 10.79 -10.24 75.00
N ILE A 102 11.10 -11.52 75.26
CA ILE A 102 10.15 -12.62 75.18
C ILE A 102 9.09 -12.48 76.26
N ARG A 103 9.45 -12.08 77.50
CA ARG A 103 8.53 -11.81 78.55
C ARG A 103 7.56 -10.66 78.24
N ALA A 104 8.10 -9.53 77.75
CA ALA A 104 7.30 -8.39 77.31
C ALA A 104 6.36 -8.74 76.14
N PHE A 105 6.84 -9.54 75.17
CA PHE A 105 6.01 -10.01 74.06
C PHE A 105 4.84 -10.91 74.54
N ALA A 106 5.08 -11.74 75.52
CA ALA A 106 4.07 -12.60 76.11
C ALA A 106 2.94 -11.88 76.82
N GLU A 107 3.18 -10.68 77.35
CA GLU A 107 2.17 -9.86 77.96
C GLU A 107 1.17 -9.25 77.00
N GLY A 108 1.45 -9.25 75.74
CA GLY A 108 0.58 -8.74 74.71
C GLY A 108 -0.66 -9.60 74.43
N PRO A 109 -1.46 -9.27 73.38
CA PRO A 109 -2.68 -10.01 73.02
C PRO A 109 -2.39 -11.45 72.63
N LEU A 110 -3.39 -12.32 72.88
CA LEU A 110 -3.37 -13.73 72.49
C LEU A 110 -3.53 -13.87 70.97
N GLY A 111 -3.05 -14.99 70.42
CA GLY A 111 -3.13 -15.31 68.98
C GLY A 111 -1.78 -15.23 68.26
N MET A 112 -1.84 -15.25 66.95
CA MET A 112 -0.63 -15.21 66.09
C MET A 112 -0.09 -13.79 65.98
N ARG A 113 1.24 -13.67 66.14
CA ARG A 113 1.94 -12.39 66.09
C ARG A 113 3.38 -12.57 65.65
N ASP A 114 3.95 -11.53 65.08
CA ASP A 114 5.36 -11.54 64.64
C ASP A 114 6.28 -11.03 65.75
N LEU A 115 7.26 -11.85 66.17
CA LEU A 115 8.29 -11.48 67.14
C LEU A 115 9.60 -11.23 66.41
N LYS A 116 10.11 -10.01 66.48
CA LYS A 116 11.40 -9.63 65.91
C LYS A 116 12.47 -9.68 67.01
N LEU A 117 13.41 -10.61 66.87
CA LEU A 117 14.57 -10.72 67.75
C LEU A 117 15.78 -9.99 67.17
N PRO A 118 16.67 -9.39 68.00
CA PRO A 118 17.82 -8.64 67.53
C PRO A 118 18.84 -9.48 66.72
N ASP A 119 18.96 -10.73 67.09
CA ASP A 119 19.96 -11.67 66.53
C ASP A 119 19.43 -12.46 65.32
N GLN A 120 18.17 -12.19 64.89
CA GLN A 120 17.58 -12.91 63.75
C GLN A 120 17.20 -11.91 62.63
N PRO A 121 17.61 -12.21 61.39
CA PRO A 121 17.33 -11.34 60.26
C PRO A 121 15.83 -11.29 59.89
N TYR A 122 15.10 -12.35 60.21
CA TYR A 122 13.67 -12.50 59.90
C TYR A 122 12.84 -12.62 61.19
N PRO A 123 11.58 -12.14 61.19
CA PRO A 123 10.71 -12.27 62.36
C PRO A 123 10.32 -13.72 62.61
N LEU A 124 10.19 -14.10 63.85
CA LEU A 124 9.53 -15.35 64.23
C LEU A 124 8.01 -15.17 64.18
N LYS A 125 7.28 -16.10 63.56
CA LYS A 125 5.85 -16.18 63.69
C LYS A 125 5.54 -16.91 65.01
N VAL A 126 4.83 -16.26 65.91
CA VAL A 126 4.57 -16.79 67.28
C VAL A 126 3.10 -16.87 67.56
N LEU A 127 2.62 -18.05 67.99
CA LEU A 127 1.28 -18.22 68.55
C LEU A 127 1.38 -18.12 70.04
N VAL A 128 0.63 -17.15 70.63
CA VAL A 128 0.53 -16.93 72.09
C VAL A 128 -0.81 -17.42 72.58
N SER A 129 -0.79 -18.35 73.54
CA SER A 129 -1.97 -18.89 74.15
C SER A 129 -1.87 -18.80 75.71
N GLN A 130 -2.99 -18.80 76.35
CA GLN A 130 -3.07 -18.73 77.85
C GLN A 130 -3.82 -19.97 78.39
N PHE A 131 -3.21 -20.58 79.38
CA PHE A 131 -3.84 -21.69 80.10
C PHE A 131 -4.23 -21.25 81.54
N PRO A 132 -5.43 -21.55 81.97
CA PRO A 132 -5.88 -21.23 83.32
C PRO A 132 -5.10 -22.02 84.34
N ALA A 133 -5.17 -21.58 85.64
CA ALA A 133 -4.64 -22.33 86.75
C ALA A 133 -5.27 -23.71 86.81
N LYS A 134 -4.45 -24.73 87.17
CA LYS A 134 -4.92 -26.12 87.31
C LYS A 134 -4.07 -26.87 88.36
N ASP A 135 -4.73 -27.55 89.30
CA ASP A 135 -4.09 -28.27 90.39
C ASP A 135 -3.17 -27.31 91.21
N GLN A 136 -1.83 -27.59 91.17
CA GLN A 136 -0.79 -26.76 91.79
C GLN A 136 -0.16 -25.72 90.79
N ARG A 137 -0.55 -25.75 89.56
CA ARG A 137 0.00 -24.91 88.48
C ARG A 137 -0.74 -23.56 88.46
N PRO A 138 -0.01 -22.44 88.54
CA PRO A 138 -0.55 -21.12 88.28
C PRO A 138 -0.98 -20.95 86.80
N PRO A 139 -1.74 -19.90 86.47
CA PRO A 139 -2.00 -19.56 85.05
C PRO A 139 -0.69 -19.34 84.33
N LEU A 140 -0.58 -19.85 83.12
CA LEU A 140 0.64 -19.72 82.29
C LEU A 140 0.32 -19.23 80.91
N ARG A 141 1.31 -18.59 80.26
CA ARG A 141 1.29 -18.28 78.89
C ARG A 141 2.25 -19.22 78.13
N PHE A 142 1.66 -19.89 77.17
CA PHE A 142 2.38 -20.80 76.29
C PHE A 142 2.59 -20.13 74.92
N MET A 143 3.82 -20.13 74.46
CA MET A 143 4.18 -19.59 73.14
C MET A 143 4.90 -20.65 72.36
N ILE A 144 4.51 -20.75 71.11
CA ILE A 144 5.20 -21.57 70.10
C ILE A 144 5.58 -20.66 68.96
N GLY A 145 6.84 -20.61 68.58
CA GLY A 145 7.36 -19.78 67.48
C GLY A 145 8.00 -20.60 66.41
N ILE A 146 7.83 -20.21 65.18
CA ILE A 146 8.50 -20.81 64.03
C ILE A 146 9.36 -19.77 63.35
N ASP A 147 10.59 -20.20 63.02
CA ASP A 147 11.51 -19.38 62.21
C ASP A 147 11.02 -19.28 60.75
N THR A 148 10.88 -18.06 60.27
CA THR A 148 10.40 -17.77 58.93
C THR A 148 11.55 -17.63 57.89
N GLU A 149 12.79 -17.77 58.30
CA GLU A 149 13.95 -17.59 57.40
C GLU A 149 13.86 -18.45 56.13
N THR A 150 13.50 -19.72 56.27
CA THR A 150 13.34 -20.67 55.12
C THR A 150 12.26 -20.18 54.14
N PHE A 151 11.18 -19.59 54.64
CA PHE A 151 10.12 -19.06 53.80
C PHE A 151 10.56 -17.82 53.03
N PHE A 152 11.23 -16.87 53.69
CA PHE A 152 11.78 -15.70 53.06
C PHE A 152 12.89 -16.04 52.06
N GLN A 153 13.77 -16.98 52.37
CA GLN A 153 14.78 -17.45 51.41
C GLN A 153 14.14 -18.06 50.20
N THR A 154 13.11 -18.93 50.33
CA THR A 154 12.36 -19.51 49.24
C THR A 154 11.70 -18.44 48.36
N GLN A 155 11.08 -17.44 48.95
CA GLN A 155 10.47 -16.33 48.26
C GLN A 155 11.50 -15.51 47.48
N HIS A 156 12.69 -15.27 48.06
CA HIS A 156 13.78 -14.55 47.41
C HIS A 156 14.33 -15.32 46.20
N HIS A 157 14.57 -16.61 46.35
CA HIS A 157 15.02 -17.48 45.24
C HIS A 157 13.98 -17.54 44.10
N LEU A 158 12.69 -17.59 44.45
CA LEU A 158 11.62 -17.53 43.44
C LEU A 158 11.62 -16.19 42.70
N LEU A 159 11.79 -15.08 43.40
CA LEU A 159 11.85 -13.76 42.79
C LEU A 159 13.01 -13.65 41.78
N ILE A 160 14.20 -14.11 42.18
CA ILE A 160 15.36 -14.17 41.29
C ILE A 160 15.10 -15.05 40.08
N ALA A 161 14.49 -16.23 40.27
CA ALA A 161 14.16 -17.11 39.18
C ALA A 161 13.12 -16.50 38.21
N LEU A 162 12.10 -15.83 38.71
CA LEU A 162 11.11 -15.13 37.88
C LEU A 162 11.72 -13.98 37.09
N ILE A 163 12.58 -13.16 37.70
CA ILE A 163 13.27 -12.05 37.03
C ILE A 163 14.22 -12.59 35.95
N SER A 164 15.03 -13.60 36.27
CA SER A 164 15.96 -14.20 35.32
C SER A 164 15.23 -14.81 34.12
N LEU A 165 14.15 -15.54 34.34
CA LEU A 165 13.32 -16.12 33.30
C LEU A 165 12.65 -15.04 32.43
N ALA A 166 12.18 -13.94 33.04
CA ALA A 166 11.61 -12.82 32.31
C ALA A 166 12.65 -12.15 31.39
N ILE A 167 13.86 -11.91 31.89
CA ILE A 167 14.97 -11.33 31.08
C ILE A 167 15.29 -12.24 29.90
N ILE A 168 15.48 -13.52 30.13
CA ILE A 168 15.78 -14.49 29.06
C ILE A 168 14.63 -14.53 28.05
N GLY A 169 13.38 -14.58 28.52
CA GLY A 169 12.21 -14.62 27.66
C GLY A 169 12.07 -13.38 26.77
N VAL A 170 12.31 -12.18 27.34
CA VAL A 170 12.28 -10.92 26.57
C VAL A 170 13.41 -10.87 25.54
N LEU A 171 14.62 -11.31 25.88
CA LEU A 171 15.75 -11.38 24.94
C LEU A 171 15.47 -12.34 23.77
N LEU A 172 14.95 -13.52 24.08
CA LEU A 172 14.57 -14.52 23.05
C LEU A 172 13.43 -13.98 22.15
N ALA A 173 12.41 -13.40 22.74
CA ALA A 173 11.30 -12.80 21.99
C ALA A 173 11.77 -11.66 21.05
N SER A 174 12.70 -10.82 21.54
CA SER A 174 13.32 -9.75 20.75
C SER A 174 14.14 -10.31 19.58
N ALA A 175 14.97 -11.30 19.83
CA ALA A 175 15.81 -11.92 18.80
C ALA A 175 14.97 -12.65 17.73
N LEU A 176 13.97 -13.42 18.14
CA LEU A 176 13.02 -14.10 17.24
C LEU A 176 12.21 -13.10 16.44
N GLY A 177 11.68 -12.05 17.09
CA GLY A 177 10.91 -10.99 16.43
C GLY A 177 11.73 -10.27 15.35
N TYR A 178 13.00 -9.96 15.64
CA TYR A 178 13.92 -9.39 14.66
C TYR A 178 14.18 -10.32 13.48
N TRP A 179 14.42 -11.60 13.76
CA TRP A 179 14.69 -12.60 12.73
C TRP A 179 13.50 -12.82 11.80
N VAL A 180 12.28 -12.96 12.37
CA VAL A 180 11.02 -13.10 11.61
C VAL A 180 10.74 -11.86 10.76
N ALA A 181 10.90 -10.68 11.34
CA ALA A 181 10.70 -9.41 10.62
C ALA A 181 11.68 -9.28 9.44
N ARG A 182 12.94 -9.67 9.62
CA ARG A 182 13.96 -9.61 8.56
C ARG A 182 13.68 -10.58 7.41
N ILE A 183 13.20 -11.79 7.72
CA ILE A 183 12.83 -12.77 6.69
C ILE A 183 11.59 -12.33 5.95
N GLY A 184 10.56 -11.88 6.67
CA GLY A 184 9.29 -11.44 6.08
C GLY A 184 9.43 -10.21 5.17
N LEU A 185 10.37 -9.30 5.46
CA LEU A 185 10.63 -8.12 4.64
C LEU A 185 11.58 -8.34 3.46
N LYS A 186 12.28 -9.46 3.40
CA LYS A 186 13.24 -9.77 2.33
C LYS A 186 12.62 -9.74 0.92
N PRO A 187 11.41 -10.29 0.67
CA PRO A 187 10.76 -10.21 -0.64
C PRO A 187 10.47 -8.77 -1.07
N LEU A 188 10.03 -7.91 -0.15
CA LEU A 188 9.74 -6.51 -0.42
C LEU A 188 11.00 -5.72 -0.83
N ILE A 189 12.13 -5.98 -0.15
CA ILE A 189 13.42 -5.36 -0.51
C ILE A 189 13.85 -5.78 -1.92
N LYS A 190 13.70 -7.06 -2.25
CA LYS A 190 14.00 -7.57 -3.59
C LYS A 190 13.13 -6.93 -4.67
N LEU A 191 11.80 -6.84 -4.44
CA LEU A 191 10.88 -6.15 -5.35
C LEU A 191 11.26 -4.69 -5.57
N SER A 192 11.64 -3.97 -4.51
CA SER A 192 12.11 -2.59 -4.61
C SER A 192 13.38 -2.46 -5.45
N GLN A 193 14.32 -3.38 -5.31
CA GLN A 193 15.55 -3.40 -6.12
C GLN A 193 15.27 -3.73 -7.58
N GLU A 194 14.40 -4.70 -7.86
CA GLU A 194 13.99 -5.01 -9.24
C GLU A 194 13.25 -3.84 -9.88
N ALA A 195 12.32 -3.19 -9.15
CA ALA A 195 11.61 -2.00 -9.64
C ALA A 195 12.56 -0.83 -9.98
N GLN A 196 13.63 -0.63 -9.21
CA GLN A 196 14.64 0.41 -9.49
C GLN A 196 15.46 0.13 -10.75
N ARG A 197 15.58 -1.12 -11.16
CA ARG A 197 16.29 -1.51 -12.40
C ARG A 197 15.46 -1.29 -13.67
N LEU A 198 14.13 -1.17 -13.52
CA LEU A 198 13.21 -0.92 -14.61
C LEU A 198 13.17 0.59 -14.90
N ALA A 199 14.17 1.08 -15.64
CA ALA A 199 14.23 2.47 -16.10
C ALA A 199 14.18 2.51 -17.64
N PRO A 200 13.67 3.60 -18.26
CA PRO A 200 13.81 3.78 -19.69
C PRO A 200 15.30 3.69 -20.12
N PRO A 201 15.66 2.95 -21.19
CA PRO A 201 14.85 2.34 -22.25
C PRO A 201 14.40 0.88 -22.00
N LEU A 202 14.60 0.32 -20.79
CA LEU A 202 14.35 -1.10 -20.48
C LEU A 202 12.97 -1.33 -19.86
N LEU A 203 11.93 -0.65 -20.37
CA LEU A 203 10.54 -0.81 -19.87
C LEU A 203 9.91 -2.17 -20.23
N SER A 204 10.56 -2.96 -21.12
CA SER A 204 10.12 -4.32 -21.47
C SER A 204 10.29 -5.35 -20.35
N GLY A 205 11.04 -5.03 -19.31
CA GLY A 205 11.15 -5.86 -18.12
C GLY A 205 9.83 -5.90 -17.33
N ARG A 206 9.60 -7.03 -16.64
CA ARG A 206 8.45 -7.18 -15.71
C ARG A 206 8.99 -7.57 -14.35
N LEU A 207 8.32 -7.10 -13.29
CA LEU A 207 8.61 -7.57 -11.96
C LEU A 207 8.29 -9.06 -11.87
N GLN A 208 9.32 -9.87 -11.65
CA GLN A 208 9.21 -11.32 -11.45
C GLN A 208 10.00 -11.69 -10.20
N LEU A 209 9.31 -12.24 -9.23
CA LEU A 209 9.91 -12.80 -8.02
C LEU A 209 9.47 -14.26 -7.88
N SER A 210 10.43 -15.16 -7.69
CA SER A 210 10.14 -16.57 -7.41
C SER A 210 10.95 -17.03 -6.20
N PRO A 211 10.32 -17.55 -5.14
CA PRO A 211 8.87 -17.59 -4.90
C PRO A 211 8.29 -16.21 -4.53
N LEU A 212 7.07 -15.93 -5.01
CA LEU A 212 6.33 -14.71 -4.67
C LEU A 212 5.31 -15.03 -3.56
N PRO A 213 5.36 -14.32 -2.42
CA PRO A 213 4.31 -14.42 -1.40
C PRO A 213 2.95 -14.02 -1.95
N PRO A 214 1.85 -14.73 -1.61
CA PRO A 214 0.50 -14.45 -2.12
C PRO A 214 0.05 -13.01 -1.87
N GLU A 215 0.45 -12.41 -0.76
CA GLU A 215 0.12 -11.05 -0.35
C GLU A 215 0.70 -9.99 -1.30
N LEU A 216 1.75 -10.32 -2.03
CA LEU A 216 2.41 -9.41 -2.97
C LEU A 216 1.94 -9.59 -4.43
N ASN A 217 1.13 -10.63 -4.75
CA ASN A 217 0.66 -10.90 -6.10
C ASN A 217 -0.12 -9.71 -6.68
N GLN A 218 -1.06 -9.15 -5.90
CA GLN A 218 -1.86 -8.02 -6.35
C GLN A 218 -1.00 -6.80 -6.67
N PHE A 219 0.00 -6.52 -5.83
CA PHE A 219 0.93 -5.42 -6.06
C PHE A 219 1.74 -5.62 -7.34
N VAL A 220 2.33 -6.80 -7.54
CA VAL A 220 3.13 -7.12 -8.74
C VAL A 220 2.30 -7.01 -10.02
N ASN A 221 1.05 -7.53 -10.00
CA ASN A 221 0.15 -7.46 -11.15
C ASN A 221 -0.24 -6.00 -11.47
N SER A 222 -0.60 -5.20 -10.46
CA SER A 222 -0.94 -3.78 -10.66
C SER A 222 0.25 -2.98 -11.16
N PHE A 223 1.45 -3.25 -10.64
CA PHE A 223 2.67 -2.59 -11.08
C PHE A 223 3.01 -2.95 -12.52
N ASN A 224 2.96 -4.23 -12.89
CA ASN A 224 3.21 -4.69 -14.26
C ASN A 224 2.20 -4.13 -15.26
N SER A 225 0.92 -4.04 -14.90
CA SER A 225 -0.12 -3.38 -15.71
C SER A 225 0.16 -1.88 -15.91
N THR A 226 0.71 -1.21 -14.90
CA THR A 226 1.11 0.20 -15.03
C THR A 226 2.32 0.35 -15.94
N LEU A 227 3.32 -0.53 -15.81
CA LEU A 227 4.48 -0.57 -16.72
C LEU A 227 4.07 -0.79 -18.17
N GLU A 228 3.12 -1.69 -18.42
CA GLU A 228 2.61 -1.95 -19.77
C GLU A 228 2.00 -0.70 -20.39
N ARG A 229 1.19 0.05 -19.62
CA ARG A 229 0.61 1.32 -20.09
C ARG A 229 1.69 2.38 -20.37
N VAL A 230 2.71 2.46 -19.53
CA VAL A 230 3.83 3.38 -19.73
C VAL A 230 4.65 2.99 -20.97
N GLU A 231 4.94 1.69 -21.15
CA GLU A 231 5.63 1.16 -22.33
C GLU A 231 4.88 1.48 -23.62
N GLN A 232 3.57 1.23 -23.64
CA GLN A 232 2.71 1.56 -24.78
C GLN A 232 2.69 3.07 -25.08
N ALA A 233 2.61 3.90 -24.05
CA ALA A 233 2.65 5.37 -24.21
C ALA A 233 4.00 5.83 -24.77
N TYR A 234 5.10 5.28 -24.25
CA TYR A 234 6.45 5.59 -24.70
C TYR A 234 6.69 5.15 -26.16
N SER A 235 6.28 3.94 -26.51
CA SER A 235 6.38 3.42 -27.89
C SER A 235 5.58 4.26 -28.88
N ARG A 236 4.36 4.72 -28.49
CA ARG A 236 3.58 5.65 -29.33
C ARG A 236 4.28 7.00 -29.51
N LEU A 237 4.90 7.52 -28.45
CA LEU A 237 5.65 8.77 -28.52
C LEU A 237 6.88 8.65 -29.40
N GLU A 238 7.61 7.54 -29.30
CA GLU A 238 8.79 7.25 -30.14
C GLU A 238 8.42 7.14 -31.60
N SER A 239 7.37 6.36 -31.94
CA SER A 239 6.84 6.26 -33.29
C SER A 239 6.41 7.63 -33.81
N PHE A 240 5.67 8.40 -33.04
CA PHE A 240 5.25 9.76 -33.40
C PHE A 240 6.46 10.66 -33.72
N ASN A 241 7.49 10.67 -32.89
CA ASN A 241 8.68 11.48 -33.13
C ASN A 241 9.43 11.06 -34.40
N ALA A 242 9.50 9.75 -34.67
CA ALA A 242 10.11 9.23 -35.88
C ALA A 242 9.32 9.66 -37.14
N ASP A 243 8.00 9.55 -37.13
CA ASP A 243 7.12 9.93 -38.22
C ASP A 243 7.19 11.45 -38.50
N VAL A 244 7.16 12.28 -37.42
CA VAL A 244 7.36 13.74 -37.52
C VAL A 244 8.70 14.07 -38.21
N ALA A 245 9.78 13.45 -37.73
CA ALA A 245 11.10 13.69 -38.31
C ALA A 245 11.17 13.30 -39.80
N HIS A 246 10.47 12.26 -40.19
CA HIS A 246 10.44 11.77 -41.57
C HIS A 246 9.65 12.72 -42.48
N GLU A 247 8.45 13.12 -42.05
CA GLU A 247 7.56 14.03 -42.81
C GLU A 247 8.09 15.47 -42.90
N LEU A 248 8.90 15.93 -41.97
CA LEU A 248 9.55 17.23 -42.05
C LEU A 248 10.85 17.19 -42.89
N ARG A 249 11.57 16.06 -42.94
CA ARG A 249 12.85 15.95 -43.64
C ARG A 249 12.67 16.07 -45.16
N SER A 250 11.63 15.47 -45.74
CA SER A 250 11.39 15.45 -47.17
C SER A 250 11.20 16.87 -47.73
N PRO A 251 10.24 17.69 -47.30
CA PRO A 251 10.04 19.04 -47.79
C PRO A 251 11.27 19.95 -47.55
N LEU A 252 11.93 19.79 -46.39
CA LEU A 252 13.13 20.55 -46.11
C LEU A 252 14.28 20.22 -47.09
N THR A 253 14.45 18.94 -47.42
CA THR A 253 15.45 18.50 -48.40
C THR A 253 15.15 19.06 -49.78
N ASN A 254 13.86 19.09 -50.18
CA ASN A 254 13.44 19.67 -51.46
C ASN A 254 13.72 21.18 -51.53
N LEU A 255 13.33 21.94 -50.48
CA LEU A 255 13.61 23.35 -50.37
C LEU A 255 15.10 23.69 -50.50
N ILE A 256 15.95 22.96 -49.74
CA ILE A 256 17.41 23.15 -49.75
C ILE A 256 17.93 22.82 -51.13
N GLY A 257 17.52 21.67 -51.69
CA GLY A 257 18.01 21.21 -53.01
C GLY A 257 17.63 22.17 -54.13
N GLN A 258 16.39 22.62 -54.25
CA GLN A 258 15.93 23.59 -55.23
C GLN A 258 16.67 24.91 -55.10
N THR A 259 16.81 25.42 -53.87
CA THR A 259 17.54 26.65 -53.59
C THR A 259 19.04 26.52 -53.98
N GLN A 260 19.70 25.41 -53.61
CA GLN A 260 21.09 25.15 -54.00
C GLN A 260 21.29 25.09 -55.53
N VAL A 261 20.39 24.41 -56.23
CA VAL A 261 20.43 24.31 -57.69
C VAL A 261 20.25 25.70 -58.32
N ALA A 262 19.35 26.51 -57.83
CA ALA A 262 19.13 27.88 -58.29
C ALA A 262 20.36 28.81 -58.09
N LEU A 263 21.15 28.55 -57.02
CA LEU A 263 22.35 29.32 -56.68
C LEU A 263 23.61 28.89 -57.46
N THR A 264 23.64 27.70 -58.04
CA THR A 264 24.86 27.18 -58.68
C THR A 264 25.19 27.80 -60.06
N ARG A 265 24.18 28.32 -60.77
CA ARG A 265 24.37 28.96 -62.11
C ARG A 265 23.39 30.10 -62.25
N GLY A 266 23.81 31.17 -62.97
CA GLY A 266 22.91 32.25 -63.35
C GLY A 266 21.74 31.73 -64.19
N ARG A 267 20.51 32.03 -63.80
CA ARG A 267 19.27 31.63 -64.46
C ARG A 267 18.46 32.84 -64.90
N SER A 268 17.44 32.64 -65.71
CA SER A 268 16.49 33.69 -66.04
C SER A 268 15.66 34.12 -64.81
N ALA A 269 15.12 35.32 -64.86
CA ALA A 269 14.24 35.83 -63.80
C ALA A 269 12.99 34.93 -63.63
N GLU A 270 12.45 34.41 -64.74
CA GLU A 270 11.30 33.50 -64.77
C GLU A 270 11.63 32.22 -63.98
N HIS A 271 12.82 31.66 -64.19
CA HIS A 271 13.22 30.43 -63.44
C HIS A 271 13.37 30.68 -61.93
N TYR A 272 13.93 31.84 -61.52
CA TYR A 272 13.96 32.18 -60.08
C TYR A 272 12.57 32.37 -59.51
N PHE A 273 11.64 32.93 -60.29
CA PHE A 273 10.25 33.08 -59.89
C PHE A 273 9.59 31.71 -59.67
N GLU A 274 9.76 30.77 -60.60
CA GLU A 274 9.24 29.40 -60.45
C GLU A 274 9.81 28.68 -59.20
N VAL A 275 11.12 28.79 -58.93
CA VAL A 275 11.76 28.20 -57.76
C VAL A 275 11.24 28.85 -56.49
N LEU A 276 11.06 30.17 -56.44
CA LEU A 276 10.52 30.85 -55.27
C LEU A 276 9.06 30.49 -55.03
N GLN A 277 8.26 30.36 -56.08
CA GLN A 277 6.86 29.91 -55.98
C GLN A 277 6.78 28.48 -55.43
N SER A 278 7.59 27.54 -55.99
CA SER A 278 7.68 26.16 -55.52
C SER A 278 8.16 26.08 -54.06
N ASN A 279 9.13 26.91 -53.69
CA ASN A 279 9.60 26.99 -52.29
C ASN A 279 8.51 27.55 -51.34
N LEU A 280 7.72 28.52 -51.80
CA LEU A 280 6.63 29.05 -51.02
C LEU A 280 5.53 27.99 -50.76
N GLU A 281 5.15 27.24 -51.79
CA GLU A 281 4.20 26.16 -51.71
C GLU A 281 4.67 25.09 -50.67
N GLU A 282 5.97 24.74 -50.71
CA GLU A 282 6.53 23.76 -49.77
C GLU A 282 6.63 24.28 -48.33
N LEU A 283 6.86 25.58 -48.15
CA LEU A 283 6.80 26.26 -46.83
C LEU A 283 5.38 26.27 -46.26
N GLU A 284 4.38 26.55 -47.11
CA GLU A 284 2.95 26.52 -46.71
C GLU A 284 2.54 25.07 -46.33
N ARG A 285 3.02 24.10 -47.03
CA ARG A 285 2.85 22.69 -46.71
C ARG A 285 3.45 22.35 -45.35
N LEU A 286 4.70 22.75 -45.08
CA LEU A 286 5.32 22.57 -43.75
C LEU A 286 4.51 23.23 -42.64
N ARG A 287 4.01 24.46 -42.88
CA ARG A 287 3.15 25.17 -41.94
C ARG A 287 1.88 24.37 -41.59
N SER A 288 1.24 23.79 -42.63
CA SER A 288 0.06 22.94 -42.47
C SER A 288 0.36 21.71 -41.60
N ILE A 289 1.45 20.96 -41.91
CA ILE A 289 1.88 19.79 -41.15
C ILE A 289 2.08 20.15 -39.67
N ILE A 290 2.81 21.24 -39.38
CA ILE A 290 3.08 21.69 -38.01
C ILE A 290 1.78 22.01 -37.27
N ASN A 291 0.84 22.75 -37.90
CA ASN A 291 -0.45 23.09 -37.32
C ASN A 291 -1.33 21.87 -37.07
N ASP A 292 -1.30 20.89 -37.97
CA ASP A 292 -2.00 19.62 -37.81
C ASP A 292 -1.43 18.80 -36.65
N MET A 293 -0.11 18.76 -36.51
CA MET A 293 0.56 18.10 -35.38
C MET A 293 0.24 18.76 -34.05
N LEU A 294 0.29 20.10 -33.96
CA LEU A 294 -0.06 20.85 -32.75
C LEU A 294 -1.51 20.62 -32.34
N PHE A 295 -2.42 20.56 -33.32
CA PHE A 295 -3.82 20.26 -33.08
C PHE A 295 -3.98 18.83 -32.51
N LEU A 296 -3.36 17.84 -33.13
CA LEU A 296 -3.42 16.45 -32.67
C LEU A 296 -2.78 16.26 -31.29
N ALA A 297 -1.69 16.96 -31.00
CA ALA A 297 -1.05 16.94 -29.69
C ALA A 297 -1.96 17.53 -28.59
N SER A 298 -2.68 18.62 -28.93
CA SER A 298 -3.69 19.21 -28.02
C SER A 298 -4.89 18.27 -27.78
N ALA A 299 -5.37 17.62 -28.83
CA ALA A 299 -6.45 16.64 -28.73
C ALA A 299 -6.08 15.42 -27.85
N ASP A 300 -4.85 14.93 -27.93
CA ASP A 300 -4.33 13.82 -27.11
C ASP A 300 -4.30 14.13 -25.62
N GLN A 301 -4.15 15.39 -25.25
CA GLN A 301 -4.22 15.85 -23.86
C GLN A 301 -5.66 15.86 -23.29
N GLY A 302 -6.63 15.35 -24.06
CA GLY A 302 -8.02 15.26 -23.63
C GLY A 302 -8.78 16.58 -23.78
N SER A 303 -8.31 17.50 -24.63
CA SER A 303 -9.03 18.75 -24.92
C SER A 303 -10.42 18.41 -25.46
N LYS A 304 -11.45 19.01 -24.85
CA LYS A 304 -12.85 18.91 -25.30
C LYS A 304 -13.22 20.15 -26.08
N ALA A 305 -14.15 20.03 -27.01
CA ALA A 305 -14.75 21.18 -27.67
C ALA A 305 -15.46 22.06 -26.64
N THR A 306 -15.12 23.34 -26.62
CA THR A 306 -15.62 24.31 -25.59
C THR A 306 -16.63 25.28 -26.14
N LYS A 307 -16.55 25.64 -27.43
CA LYS A 307 -17.41 26.63 -28.09
C LYS A 307 -18.52 25.97 -28.89
N LEU A 308 -19.34 25.16 -28.19
CA LEU A 308 -20.44 24.44 -28.82
C LEU A 308 -21.58 25.38 -29.24
N THR A 309 -21.88 25.39 -30.53
CA THR A 309 -22.98 26.15 -31.11
C THR A 309 -23.95 25.23 -31.81
N SER A 310 -25.26 25.45 -31.70
CA SER A 310 -26.25 24.70 -32.47
C SER A 310 -26.24 25.16 -33.91
N THR A 311 -26.02 24.24 -34.85
CA THR A 311 -25.93 24.52 -36.28
C THR A 311 -26.56 23.40 -37.12
N SER A 312 -27.05 23.71 -38.31
CA SER A 312 -27.44 22.72 -39.32
C SER A 312 -26.19 22.15 -39.96
N LEU A 313 -26.10 20.84 -40.02
CA LEU A 313 -24.99 20.14 -40.71
C LEU A 313 -25.03 20.37 -42.23
N ALA A 314 -26.22 20.48 -42.82
CA ALA A 314 -26.36 20.76 -44.24
C ALA A 314 -25.82 22.15 -44.60
N ASP A 315 -26.09 23.17 -43.77
CA ASP A 315 -25.60 24.53 -43.99
C ASP A 315 -24.05 24.59 -43.85
N GLU A 316 -23.48 23.89 -42.88
CA GLU A 316 -22.03 23.84 -42.73
C GLU A 316 -21.34 23.05 -43.86
N VAL A 317 -21.96 22.02 -44.39
CA VAL A 317 -21.49 21.31 -45.58
C VAL A 317 -21.56 22.25 -46.80
N ALA A 318 -22.66 22.97 -47.00
CA ALA A 318 -22.79 23.93 -48.09
C ALA A 318 -21.71 25.02 -48.05
N THR A 319 -21.51 25.62 -46.87
CA THR A 319 -20.44 26.62 -46.66
C THR A 319 -19.05 26.07 -46.95
N THR A 320 -18.82 24.77 -46.57
CA THR A 320 -17.54 24.12 -46.84
C THR A 320 -17.34 23.82 -48.33
N LEU A 321 -18.41 23.46 -49.05
CA LEU A 321 -18.37 23.25 -50.48
C LEU A 321 -18.10 24.53 -51.25
N GLU A 322 -18.69 25.67 -50.85
CA GLU A 322 -18.39 26.98 -51.41
C GLU A 322 -16.88 27.30 -51.25
N TYR A 323 -16.28 26.96 -50.13
CA TYR A 323 -14.83 27.13 -49.92
C TYR A 323 -14.00 26.22 -50.81
N LEU A 324 -14.47 25.04 -51.15
CA LEU A 324 -13.76 24.04 -51.98
C LEU A 324 -14.11 24.12 -53.48
N ASP A 325 -14.97 25.08 -53.89
CA ASP A 325 -15.55 25.16 -55.22
C ASP A 325 -14.49 25.09 -56.34
N PHE A 326 -13.42 25.89 -56.24
CA PHE A 326 -12.31 25.85 -57.16
C PHE A 326 -11.62 24.48 -57.27
N ILE A 327 -11.45 23.78 -56.15
CA ILE A 327 -10.82 22.44 -56.11
C ILE A 327 -11.74 21.41 -56.75
N LEU A 328 -13.06 21.52 -56.55
CA LEU A 328 -14.06 20.65 -57.14
C LEU A 328 -14.16 20.84 -58.67
N GLU A 329 -14.13 22.10 -59.11
CA GLU A 329 -14.10 22.43 -60.55
C GLU A 329 -12.84 21.92 -61.25
N ASP A 330 -11.67 22.14 -60.65
CA ASP A 330 -10.38 21.69 -61.17
C ASP A 330 -10.31 20.15 -61.28
N ALA A 331 -10.83 19.47 -60.27
CA ALA A 331 -10.93 17.99 -60.27
C ALA A 331 -12.07 17.44 -61.16
N GLN A 332 -12.95 18.31 -61.67
CA GLN A 332 -14.15 17.93 -62.45
C GLN A 332 -15.09 17.00 -61.71
N VAL A 333 -15.25 17.14 -60.38
CA VAL A 333 -16.02 16.30 -59.51
C VAL A 333 -17.24 17.08 -58.98
N ARG A 334 -18.43 16.42 -58.92
CA ARG A 334 -19.65 16.98 -58.35
C ARG A 334 -19.92 16.41 -56.99
N VAL A 335 -20.48 17.20 -56.09
CA VAL A 335 -20.91 16.75 -54.75
C VAL A 335 -22.43 16.81 -54.64
N GLN A 336 -23.03 15.74 -54.15
CA GLN A 336 -24.47 15.68 -53.82
C GLN A 336 -24.61 15.54 -52.30
N VAL A 337 -25.45 16.40 -51.68
CA VAL A 337 -25.70 16.41 -50.25
C VAL A 337 -27.12 15.92 -50.01
N SER A 338 -27.32 15.03 -49.04
CA SER A 338 -28.60 14.50 -48.63
C SER A 338 -28.73 14.42 -47.11
N GLY A 339 -29.92 14.77 -46.61
CA GLY A 339 -30.23 14.85 -45.18
C GLY A 339 -29.79 16.16 -44.53
N ASP A 340 -30.26 16.41 -43.32
CA ASP A 340 -29.85 17.47 -42.41
C ASP A 340 -30.09 17.08 -40.97
N ALA A 341 -29.32 17.69 -40.05
CA ALA A 341 -29.54 17.56 -38.62
C ALA A 341 -28.98 18.78 -37.86
N GLN A 342 -29.71 19.13 -36.81
CA GLN A 342 -29.20 20.14 -35.87
C GLN A 342 -28.32 19.49 -34.83
N VAL A 343 -27.08 19.92 -34.70
CA VAL A 343 -26.13 19.41 -33.74
C VAL A 343 -25.46 20.55 -32.94
N ARG A 344 -25.04 20.24 -31.73
CA ARG A 344 -24.21 21.15 -30.92
C ARG A 344 -22.74 20.81 -31.12
N ILE A 345 -22.04 21.62 -31.89
CA ILE A 345 -20.66 21.38 -32.27
C ILE A 345 -19.86 22.69 -32.34
N GLU A 346 -18.54 22.59 -32.23
CA GLU A 346 -17.64 23.70 -32.53
C GLU A 346 -17.46 23.83 -34.05
N ILE A 347 -18.04 24.86 -34.67
CA ILE A 347 -18.13 25.04 -36.13
C ILE A 347 -16.74 24.96 -36.79
N ALA A 348 -15.74 25.60 -36.20
CA ALA A 348 -14.37 25.57 -36.76
C ALA A 348 -13.79 24.14 -36.84
N HIS A 349 -14.06 23.33 -35.86
CA HIS A 349 -13.64 21.91 -35.87
C HIS A 349 -14.44 21.11 -36.89
N LEU A 350 -15.74 21.29 -36.97
CA LEU A 350 -16.57 20.61 -37.96
C LEU A 350 -16.10 20.96 -39.38
N ARG A 351 -15.92 22.22 -39.71
CA ARG A 351 -15.42 22.64 -41.05
C ARG A 351 -14.06 21.99 -41.37
N ARG A 352 -13.15 21.93 -40.38
CA ARG A 352 -11.87 21.26 -40.55
C ARG A 352 -12.02 19.77 -40.84
N ALA A 353 -12.94 19.08 -40.15
CA ALA A 353 -13.23 17.68 -40.43
C ALA A 353 -13.83 17.48 -41.82
N LEU A 354 -14.79 18.33 -42.24
CA LEU A 354 -15.39 18.29 -43.57
C LEU A 354 -14.38 18.56 -44.68
N ILE A 355 -13.50 19.54 -44.51
CA ILE A 355 -12.41 19.83 -45.48
C ILE A 355 -11.52 18.59 -45.65
N ASN A 356 -11.13 17.93 -44.56
CA ASN A 356 -10.29 16.73 -44.62
C ASN A 356 -11.02 15.56 -45.28
N LEU A 357 -12.29 15.33 -44.99
CA LEU A 357 -13.10 14.27 -45.61
C LEU A 357 -13.33 14.52 -47.11
N LEU A 358 -13.72 15.75 -47.46
CA LEU A 358 -13.99 16.13 -48.85
C LEU A 358 -12.70 16.15 -49.69
N SER A 359 -11.60 16.72 -49.20
CA SER A 359 -10.32 16.72 -49.88
C SER A 359 -9.81 15.28 -50.14
N ASN A 360 -9.97 14.41 -49.15
CA ASN A 360 -9.67 12.99 -49.29
C ASN A 360 -10.54 12.32 -50.40
N ALA A 361 -11.85 12.61 -50.40
CA ALA A 361 -12.76 12.08 -51.40
C ALA A 361 -12.42 12.60 -52.82
N VAL A 362 -12.14 13.90 -52.97
CA VAL A 362 -11.73 14.49 -54.27
C VAL A 362 -10.47 13.83 -54.81
N GLN A 363 -9.46 13.64 -53.96
CA GLN A 363 -8.18 13.05 -54.37
C GLN A 363 -8.33 11.60 -54.90
N HIS A 364 -9.32 10.88 -54.43
CA HIS A 364 -9.56 9.46 -54.77
C HIS A 364 -10.73 9.24 -55.72
N THR A 365 -11.31 10.32 -56.25
CA THR A 365 -12.44 10.27 -57.20
C THR A 365 -11.95 10.63 -58.61
N GLU A 366 -12.33 9.86 -59.60
CA GLU A 366 -11.99 10.15 -61.01
C GLU A 366 -12.85 11.31 -61.55
N PRO A 367 -12.32 12.10 -62.53
CA PRO A 367 -13.07 13.18 -63.18
C PRO A 367 -14.44 12.72 -63.71
N GLY A 368 -15.46 13.55 -63.52
CA GLY A 368 -16.84 13.26 -63.97
C GLY A 368 -17.67 12.46 -62.99
N GLN A 369 -17.10 11.89 -61.97
CA GLN A 369 -17.82 11.13 -60.93
C GLN A 369 -18.46 12.03 -59.88
N VAL A 370 -19.29 11.42 -58.99
CA VAL A 370 -20.05 12.13 -57.97
C VAL A 370 -19.65 11.64 -56.58
N ILE A 371 -19.30 12.58 -55.71
CA ILE A 371 -19.11 12.37 -54.27
C ILE A 371 -20.47 12.58 -53.58
N GLN A 372 -20.85 11.74 -52.64
CA GLN A 372 -22.07 11.84 -51.87
C GLN A 372 -21.80 12.18 -50.42
N VAL A 373 -22.40 13.26 -49.93
CA VAL A 373 -22.41 13.58 -48.50
C VAL A 373 -23.81 13.19 -47.94
N ARG A 374 -23.80 12.28 -46.97
CA ARG A 374 -25.04 11.80 -46.32
C ARG A 374 -25.05 12.19 -44.86
N ILE A 375 -26.14 12.80 -44.43
CA ILE A 375 -26.41 13.13 -43.04
C ILE A 375 -27.61 12.27 -42.60
N GLU A 376 -27.38 11.38 -41.67
CA GLU A 376 -28.37 10.44 -41.17
C GLU A 376 -28.58 10.63 -39.66
N VAL A 377 -29.83 10.68 -39.22
CA VAL A 377 -30.18 10.83 -37.79
C VAL A 377 -30.58 9.48 -37.26
N GLU A 378 -29.91 9.01 -36.25
CA GLU A 378 -30.22 7.79 -35.51
C GLU A 378 -30.73 8.17 -34.10
N ALA A 379 -31.28 7.23 -33.36
CA ALA A 379 -31.95 7.49 -32.07
C ALA A 379 -31.17 8.32 -31.07
N HIS A 380 -29.84 8.21 -31.05
CA HIS A 380 -28.97 8.89 -30.09
C HIS A 380 -27.72 9.54 -30.71
N GLN A 381 -27.58 9.50 -32.02
CA GLN A 381 -26.44 10.03 -32.73
C GLN A 381 -26.83 10.52 -34.12
N VAL A 382 -26.04 11.44 -34.64
CA VAL A 382 -26.08 11.89 -36.02
C VAL A 382 -24.80 11.42 -36.69
N SER A 383 -24.93 10.81 -37.88
CA SER A 383 -23.78 10.49 -38.71
C SER A 383 -23.68 11.44 -39.89
N ILE A 384 -22.46 11.86 -40.19
CA ILE A 384 -22.11 12.53 -41.44
C ILE A 384 -21.04 11.73 -42.16
N GLY A 385 -21.36 11.23 -43.34
CA GLY A 385 -20.48 10.40 -44.16
C GLY A 385 -20.23 11.02 -45.53
N VAL A 386 -18.99 10.97 -45.96
CA VAL A 386 -18.57 11.37 -47.29
C VAL A 386 -18.19 10.09 -48.05
N ALA A 387 -18.93 9.79 -49.11
CA ALA A 387 -18.79 8.59 -49.92
C ALA A 387 -18.25 8.94 -51.29
N ASN A 388 -17.19 8.29 -51.73
CA ASN A 388 -16.60 8.45 -53.03
C ASN A 388 -16.46 7.11 -53.75
N PRO A 389 -16.68 7.07 -55.07
CA PRO A 389 -16.33 5.93 -55.88
C PRO A 389 -14.79 5.68 -55.83
N GLY A 390 -14.37 4.44 -55.80
CA GLY A 390 -12.95 4.10 -55.75
C GLY A 390 -12.68 2.61 -55.56
N SER A 391 -11.41 2.21 -55.71
CA SER A 391 -11.01 0.83 -55.47
C SER A 391 -11.33 0.39 -54.05
N PRO A 392 -11.80 -0.86 -53.84
CA PRO A 392 -12.07 -1.37 -52.49
C PRO A 392 -10.83 -1.35 -51.62
N ILE A 393 -11.02 -0.93 -50.37
CA ILE A 393 -9.96 -0.93 -49.36
C ILE A 393 -9.99 -2.27 -48.62
N ALA A 394 -8.85 -2.97 -48.55
CA ALA A 394 -8.76 -4.26 -47.89
C ALA A 394 -9.07 -4.10 -46.39
N SER A 395 -9.76 -5.10 -45.80
CA SER A 395 -10.27 -5.05 -44.41
C SER A 395 -9.17 -4.83 -43.39
N GLU A 396 -7.96 -5.30 -43.67
CA GLU A 396 -6.78 -5.12 -42.78
C GLU A 396 -6.34 -3.65 -42.63
N HIS A 397 -6.68 -2.80 -43.61
CA HIS A 397 -6.37 -1.38 -43.59
C HIS A 397 -7.45 -0.52 -42.91
N LEU A 398 -8.72 -0.96 -42.91
CA LEU A 398 -9.85 -0.16 -42.46
C LEU A 398 -9.68 0.36 -41.02
N SER A 399 -9.21 -0.49 -40.10
CA SER A 399 -8.99 -0.11 -38.72
C SER A 399 -7.88 0.92 -38.50
N ARG A 400 -6.95 1.03 -39.47
CA ARG A 400 -5.75 1.84 -39.38
C ARG A 400 -5.84 3.17 -40.13
N LEU A 401 -6.85 3.37 -40.97
CA LEU A 401 -6.98 4.57 -41.83
C LEU A 401 -7.06 5.87 -41.01
N PHE A 402 -7.48 5.81 -39.78
CA PHE A 402 -7.53 6.97 -38.85
C PHE A 402 -6.30 7.08 -37.94
N GLU A 403 -5.28 6.20 -38.14
CA GLU A 403 -3.96 6.36 -37.50
C GLU A 403 -3.17 7.48 -38.19
N ARG A 404 -2.32 8.16 -37.44
CA ARG A 404 -1.46 9.24 -37.95
C ARG A 404 -0.48 8.68 -38.95
N PHE A 405 -0.24 9.44 -40.03
CA PHE A 405 0.71 9.10 -41.11
C PHE A 405 0.42 7.77 -41.84
N TYR A 406 -0.68 7.09 -41.51
CA TYR A 406 -1.05 5.85 -42.14
C TYR A 406 -1.56 6.07 -43.55
N ARG A 407 -1.03 5.29 -44.51
CA ARG A 407 -1.41 5.27 -45.93
C ARG A 407 -1.43 3.84 -46.45
N VAL A 408 -2.43 3.48 -47.26
CA VAL A 408 -2.53 2.15 -47.87
C VAL A 408 -1.40 1.91 -48.89
N ASP A 409 -1.07 2.92 -49.71
CA ASP A 409 0.01 2.88 -50.70
C ASP A 409 1.08 3.94 -50.37
N ALA A 410 2.24 3.50 -49.88
CA ALA A 410 3.39 4.35 -49.63
C ALA A 410 4.09 4.82 -50.92
N SER A 411 3.85 4.15 -52.08
CA SER A 411 4.52 4.38 -53.34
C SER A 411 3.97 5.51 -54.22
N ARG A 412 2.75 6.00 -53.92
CA ARG A 412 2.14 7.15 -54.64
C ARG A 412 2.51 8.51 -54.03
N SER A 413 3.81 8.71 -53.81
CA SER A 413 4.36 9.92 -53.16
C SER A 413 4.26 11.21 -53.99
N ASN A 414 3.78 11.16 -55.25
CA ASN A 414 3.79 12.29 -56.14
C ASN A 414 2.45 13.04 -56.30
N SER A 415 1.41 12.67 -55.61
CA SER A 415 0.12 13.37 -55.67
C SER A 415 -0.21 14.10 -54.38
N GLY A 416 0.12 15.39 -54.36
CA GLY A 416 -0.52 16.42 -53.53
C GLY A 416 -0.45 16.27 -51.98
N ASN A 417 -0.73 17.29 -51.33
CA ASN A 417 -0.78 17.69 -49.94
C ASN A 417 -1.17 16.70 -48.80
N ASN A 418 -1.33 15.39 -49.04
CA ASN A 418 -1.84 14.47 -48.03
C ASN A 418 -0.71 13.75 -47.28
N HIS A 419 -0.46 14.20 -46.03
CA HIS A 419 0.55 13.65 -45.10
C HIS A 419 0.02 12.49 -44.25
N GLY A 420 -1.17 11.95 -44.51
CA GLY A 420 -1.77 10.92 -43.67
C GLY A 420 -2.25 11.44 -42.29
N LEU A 421 -2.37 12.78 -42.12
CA LEU A 421 -2.87 13.39 -40.90
C LEU A 421 -4.37 13.73 -40.98
N GLY A 422 -4.94 13.91 -42.17
CA GLY A 422 -6.32 14.39 -42.36
C GLY A 422 -7.38 13.52 -41.65
N LEU A 423 -7.33 12.20 -41.87
CA LEU A 423 -8.27 11.29 -41.21
C LEU A 423 -8.02 11.18 -39.68
N ALA A 424 -6.80 11.30 -39.23
CA ALA A 424 -6.49 11.37 -37.80
C ALA A 424 -7.06 12.63 -37.15
N ILE A 425 -7.06 13.76 -37.87
CA ILE A 425 -7.73 15.01 -37.42
C ILE A 425 -9.24 14.82 -37.33
N VAL A 426 -9.86 14.16 -38.32
CA VAL A 426 -11.29 13.84 -38.30
C VAL A 426 -11.63 13.03 -37.05
N LYS A 427 -10.84 12.02 -36.72
CA LYS A 427 -11.01 11.21 -35.51
C LYS A 427 -10.84 12.05 -34.23
N ALA A 428 -9.83 12.88 -34.16
CA ALA A 428 -9.60 13.74 -33.02
C ALA A 428 -10.79 14.69 -32.79
N ILE A 429 -11.33 15.30 -33.86
CA ILE A 429 -12.50 16.17 -33.80
C ILE A 429 -13.74 15.40 -33.32
N ALA A 430 -14.01 14.21 -33.86
CA ALA A 430 -15.11 13.39 -33.41
C ALA A 430 -15.03 13.10 -31.89
N LEU A 431 -13.85 12.64 -31.40
CA LEU A 431 -13.62 12.35 -29.99
C LEU A 431 -13.74 13.60 -29.09
N MET A 432 -13.26 14.77 -29.53
CA MET A 432 -13.43 16.04 -28.78
C MET A 432 -14.90 16.41 -28.57
N HIS A 433 -15.79 15.94 -29.43
CA HIS A 433 -17.25 16.15 -29.35
C HIS A 433 -17.99 14.93 -28.73
N GLY A 434 -17.27 13.92 -28.21
CA GLY A 434 -17.87 12.73 -27.59
C GLY A 434 -18.44 11.73 -28.60
N GLY A 435 -18.05 11.89 -29.88
CA GLY A 435 -18.42 11.00 -30.98
C GLY A 435 -17.33 10.00 -31.33
N ASP A 436 -17.45 9.39 -32.52
CA ASP A 436 -16.47 8.44 -33.06
C ASP A 436 -16.44 8.55 -34.60
N VAL A 437 -15.54 7.82 -35.24
CA VAL A 437 -15.40 7.77 -36.69
C VAL A 437 -15.79 6.41 -37.24
N PHE A 438 -16.20 6.39 -38.52
CA PHE A 438 -16.47 5.14 -39.23
C PHE A 438 -15.91 5.17 -40.63
N VAL A 439 -15.63 3.99 -41.15
CA VAL A 439 -15.27 3.76 -42.54
C VAL A 439 -15.99 2.50 -43.06
N ARG A 440 -16.49 2.58 -44.26
CA ARG A 440 -17.09 1.46 -45.01
C ARG A 440 -16.52 1.44 -46.41
N SER A 441 -16.14 0.27 -46.90
CA SER A 441 -15.68 0.07 -48.24
C SER A 441 -16.43 -1.11 -48.83
N ASP A 442 -17.42 -0.85 -49.67
CA ASP A 442 -18.29 -1.86 -50.25
C ASP A 442 -18.69 -1.45 -51.67
N GLN A 443 -18.84 -2.45 -52.57
CA GLN A 443 -19.31 -2.29 -53.96
C GLN A 443 -18.65 -1.16 -54.77
N GLY A 444 -17.34 -0.91 -54.54
CA GLY A 444 -16.60 0.14 -55.24
C GLY A 444 -16.89 1.57 -54.73
N VAL A 445 -17.45 1.70 -53.55
CA VAL A 445 -17.69 2.97 -52.87
C VAL A 445 -17.01 2.95 -51.51
N ASN A 446 -16.20 3.96 -51.20
CA ASN A 446 -15.56 4.15 -49.93
C ASN A 446 -16.24 5.30 -49.17
N THR A 447 -16.74 5.04 -47.99
CA THR A 447 -17.43 6.06 -47.17
C THR A 447 -16.63 6.27 -45.88
N PHE A 448 -16.24 7.51 -45.62
CA PHE A 448 -15.61 7.96 -44.39
C PHE A 448 -16.53 8.94 -43.67
N GLY A 449 -16.62 8.84 -42.37
CA GLY A 449 -17.53 9.73 -41.65
C GLY A 449 -17.27 9.79 -40.15
N ILE A 450 -18.09 10.61 -39.52
CA ILE A 450 -18.11 10.84 -38.07
C ILE A 450 -19.51 10.57 -37.52
N HIS A 451 -19.56 10.00 -36.32
CA HIS A 451 -20.74 9.95 -35.48
C HIS A 451 -20.66 11.03 -34.42
N LEU A 452 -21.71 11.78 -34.23
CA LEU A 452 -21.80 12.87 -33.23
C LEU A 452 -23.00 12.57 -32.30
N PRO A 453 -22.86 12.76 -30.99
CA PRO A 453 -24.01 12.66 -30.08
C PRO A 453 -25.02 13.79 -30.39
N VAL A 454 -26.32 13.48 -30.24
CA VAL A 454 -27.42 14.46 -30.40
C VAL A 454 -27.56 15.30 -29.13
#